data_59d4f6047ae7088158c12eab72a5940f
#
_entry.id   59d4f6047ae7088158c12eab72a5940f
#
_cell.length_a   1.000
_cell.length_b   1.000
_cell.length_c   1.000
_cell.angle_alpha   90.00
_cell.angle_beta   90.00
_cell.angle_gamma   90.00
#
_symmetry.space_group_name_H-M   'P 1'
#
loop_
_entity.id
_entity.type
_entity.pdbx_description
1 polymer ?
#
loop_
_entity_poly.entity_id
_entity_poly.type
_entity_poly.pdbx_seq_one_letter_code
_entity_poly.pdbx_strand_id
1 'polypeptide(L)'
;KRFKIWVDYKNKKITLKKSGSFRGGFEYNMSGLDVVYNGKVLVKEKLNATFSDAYSSGNSETTNTKTVSIISRYVYRFKPSYKIKHVLENSPAALAGIQVDDVILSINGIKVHELTLKELLGKFQTGHNKRITMVVERAGDDMKFQFRLVKRI
;
A
#
# COMPACT_ATOMS: atom_id res chain seq x y z
N LYS A 1 2.91 -4.84 22.56
CA LYS A 1 3.30 -6.14 23.19
C LYS A 1 2.11 -6.69 23.94
N ARG A 2 1.67 -7.94 23.65
CA ARG A 2 0.44 -8.55 24.24
C ARG A 2 0.71 -9.32 25.51
N PHE A 3 1.93 -9.83 25.69
CA PHE A 3 2.36 -10.57 26.86
C PHE A 3 3.66 -9.99 27.41
N LYS A 4 3.79 -10.04 28.72
CA LYS A 4 5.07 -10.01 29.44
C LYS A 4 5.50 -11.43 29.68
N ILE A 5 6.75 -11.76 29.34
CA ILE A 5 7.29 -13.11 29.44
C ILE A 5 8.39 -13.09 30.49
N TRP A 6 8.33 -13.97 31.45
CA TRP A 6 9.40 -14.25 32.40
C TRP A 6 9.90 -15.66 32.17
N VAL A 7 11.20 -15.80 32.02
CA VAL A 7 11.87 -17.09 31.87
C VAL A 7 12.70 -17.34 33.10
N ASP A 8 12.35 -18.37 33.84
CA ASP A 8 13.10 -18.84 34.99
C ASP A 8 13.92 -20.07 34.59
N TYR A 9 15.19 -19.84 34.31
CA TYR A 9 16.11 -20.90 33.85
C TYR A 9 16.40 -21.94 34.95
N LYS A 10 16.41 -21.53 36.23
CA LYS A 10 16.68 -22.42 37.33
C LYS A 10 15.59 -23.46 37.53
N ASN A 11 14.34 -23.02 37.45
CA ASN A 11 13.17 -23.89 37.62
C ASN A 11 12.57 -24.37 36.29
N LYS A 12 13.23 -24.08 35.15
CA LYS A 12 12.78 -24.42 33.77
C LYS A 12 11.32 -24.00 33.54
N LYS A 13 10.93 -22.82 34.04
CA LYS A 13 9.55 -22.33 33.97
C LYS A 13 9.44 -21.04 33.13
N ILE A 14 8.41 -20.99 32.29
CA ILE A 14 8.04 -19.78 31.55
C ILE A 14 6.69 -19.30 32.06
N THR A 15 6.64 -18.05 32.50
CA THR A 15 5.41 -17.40 32.94
C THR A 15 4.99 -16.32 31.95
N LEU A 16 3.74 -16.39 31.50
CA LEU A 16 3.14 -15.43 30.59
C LEU A 16 2.08 -14.61 31.32
N LYS A 17 2.25 -13.30 31.41
CA LYS A 17 1.23 -12.37 31.94
C LYS A 17 0.62 -11.56 30.80
N LYS A 18 -0.70 -11.55 30.72
CA LYS A 18 -1.44 -10.71 29.75
C LYS A 18 -1.16 -9.24 30.04
N SER A 19 -0.89 -8.46 28.98
CA SER A 19 -0.79 -6.99 29.06
C SER A 19 -2.13 -6.33 28.79
N GLY A 20 -2.26 -5.02 29.04
CA GLY A 20 -3.50 -4.27 28.74
C GLY A 20 -3.95 -4.37 27.28
N SER A 21 -3.01 -4.49 26.35
CA SER A 21 -3.28 -4.68 24.91
C SER A 21 -3.72 -6.10 24.52
N PHE A 22 -3.86 -7.01 25.47
CA PHE A 22 -4.26 -8.40 25.20
C PHE A 22 -5.69 -8.52 24.66
N ARG A 23 -6.58 -7.62 25.08
CA ARG A 23 -8.00 -7.59 24.66
C ARG A 23 -8.21 -7.13 23.21
N GLY A 24 -7.24 -6.43 22.61
CA GLY A 24 -7.28 -6.09 21.18
C GLY A 24 -7.20 -7.35 20.33
N GLY A 25 -8.02 -7.45 19.29
CA GLY A 25 -7.99 -8.55 18.33
C GLY A 25 -6.58 -8.77 17.76
N PHE A 26 -6.28 -9.97 17.30
CA PHE A 26 -5.02 -10.24 16.60
C PHE A 26 -5.19 -9.85 15.15
N GLU A 27 -4.46 -8.80 14.72
CA GLU A 27 -4.39 -8.40 13.32
C GLU A 27 -3.31 -9.24 12.64
N TYR A 28 -3.73 -10.09 11.73
CA TYR A 28 -2.84 -10.91 10.91
C TYR A 28 -3.27 -10.84 9.45
N ASN A 29 -2.38 -11.26 8.59
CA ASN A 29 -2.64 -11.28 7.15
C ASN A 29 -3.72 -12.31 6.81
N MET A 30 -4.88 -11.82 6.37
CA MET A 30 -6.05 -12.61 6.01
C MET A 30 -6.18 -12.86 4.50
N SER A 31 -5.24 -12.36 3.69
CA SER A 31 -5.24 -12.56 2.23
C SER A 31 -4.56 -13.86 1.82
N GLY A 32 -3.55 -14.30 2.59
CA GLY A 32 -2.66 -15.41 2.25
C GLY A 32 -1.53 -15.03 1.31
N LEU A 33 -1.26 -13.73 1.12
CA LEU A 33 -0.18 -13.22 0.28
C LEU A 33 1.04 -12.84 1.12
N ASP A 34 2.22 -13.30 0.72
CA ASP A 34 3.48 -12.74 1.18
C ASP A 34 4.02 -11.78 0.11
N VAL A 35 4.16 -10.51 0.48
CA VAL A 35 4.55 -9.43 -0.43
C VAL A 35 5.92 -8.91 -0.04
N VAL A 36 6.77 -8.72 -1.03
CA VAL A 36 8.14 -8.22 -0.84
C VAL A 36 8.42 -7.02 -1.74
N TYR A 37 9.43 -6.27 -1.34
CA TYR A 37 9.97 -5.18 -2.15
C TYR A 37 10.60 -5.73 -3.43
N ASN A 38 10.27 -5.14 -4.58
CA ASN A 38 10.73 -5.52 -5.92
C ASN A 38 11.55 -4.40 -6.61
N GLY A 39 12.34 -3.66 -5.83
CA GLY A 39 13.12 -2.57 -6.37
C GLY A 39 12.30 -1.29 -6.60
N LYS A 40 12.76 -0.45 -7.52
CA LYS A 40 12.17 0.85 -7.84
C LYS A 40 11.71 0.88 -9.29
N VAL A 41 10.58 1.52 -9.53
CA VAL A 41 10.07 1.83 -10.87
C VAL A 41 10.13 3.33 -11.12
N LEU A 42 10.36 3.72 -12.37
CA LEU A 42 10.35 5.12 -12.79
C LEU A 42 8.90 5.54 -13.06
N VAL A 43 8.39 6.47 -12.26
CA VAL A 43 7.02 6.97 -12.36
C VAL A 43 7.03 8.39 -12.87
N LYS A 44 6.21 8.68 -13.89
CA LYS A 44 5.96 10.03 -14.39
C LYS A 44 4.85 10.68 -13.57
N GLU A 45 5.18 11.74 -12.85
CA GLU A 45 4.23 12.52 -12.04
C GLU A 45 3.97 13.89 -12.67
N LYS A 46 2.72 14.30 -12.67
CA LYS A 46 2.34 15.65 -13.10
C LYS A 46 2.44 16.59 -11.90
N LEU A 47 3.31 17.59 -12.00
CA LEU A 47 3.35 18.68 -11.03
C LEU A 47 2.36 19.75 -11.48
N ASN A 48 1.32 19.98 -10.71
CA ASN A 48 0.45 21.14 -10.88
C ASN A 48 1.13 22.33 -10.15
N ALA A 49 1.93 23.10 -10.87
CA ALA A 49 2.45 24.35 -10.36
C ALA A 49 1.44 25.45 -10.74
N THR A 50 0.70 25.93 -9.76
CA THR A 50 -0.01 27.21 -9.86
C THR A 50 1.00 28.30 -9.58
N PHE A 51 1.46 29.01 -10.59
CA PHE A 51 2.15 30.27 -10.40
C PHE A 51 1.11 31.38 -10.44
N SER A 52 0.71 31.86 -9.26
CA SER A 52 0.17 33.19 -9.09
C SER A 52 1.37 34.09 -8.85
N ASP A 53 1.61 34.98 -9.80
CA ASP A 53 2.27 36.28 -9.75
C ASP A 53 3.26 36.46 -10.91
N ALA A 54 2.73 36.86 -12.03
CA ALA A 54 3.49 37.72 -12.93
C ALA A 54 3.10 39.19 -12.58
N TYR A 55 3.91 39.81 -11.76
CA TYR A 55 3.88 41.28 -11.61
C TYR A 55 4.32 41.86 -12.94
N SER A 56 3.39 42.32 -13.75
CA SER A 56 3.68 43.20 -14.87
C SER A 56 3.60 44.62 -14.33
N SER A 57 4.75 45.22 -13.98
CA SER A 57 4.87 46.63 -13.80
C SER A 57 4.95 47.29 -15.16
N GLY A 58 3.87 47.84 -15.61
CA GLY A 58 3.79 48.61 -16.84
C GLY A 58 2.57 49.54 -16.77
N ASN A 59 2.79 50.85 -16.63
CA ASN A 59 1.76 51.88 -16.72
C ASN A 59 1.00 51.77 -18.04
N SER A 60 -0.24 51.31 -17.97
CA SER A 60 -1.30 51.74 -18.91
C SER A 60 -2.65 51.27 -18.38
N GLU A 61 -3.60 52.18 -18.45
CA GLU A 61 -4.99 51.99 -18.01
C GLU A 61 -5.69 50.84 -18.75
N THR A 62 -6.64 50.27 -18.04
CA THR A 62 -7.77 49.42 -18.48
C THR A 62 -7.51 47.93 -18.71
N THR A 63 -8.30 47.20 -17.92
CA THR A 63 -8.70 45.78 -17.90
C THR A 63 -7.86 44.87 -17.02
N ASN A 64 -8.39 44.62 -15.81
CA ASN A 64 -7.93 43.54 -14.88
C ASN A 64 -8.25 42.15 -15.45
N THR A 65 -7.51 41.67 -16.43
CA THR A 65 -7.58 40.31 -16.87
C THR A 65 -6.47 39.51 -16.18
N LYS A 66 -6.81 38.79 -15.11
CA LYS A 66 -5.89 37.83 -14.47
C LYS A 66 -5.74 36.62 -15.40
N THR A 67 -4.66 36.60 -16.16
CA THR A 67 -4.32 35.42 -16.95
C THR A 67 -3.60 34.42 -16.05
N VAL A 68 -4.27 33.32 -15.68
CA VAL A 68 -3.65 32.22 -14.95
C VAL A 68 -3.07 31.23 -15.98
N SER A 69 -1.76 31.23 -16.12
CA SER A 69 -1.06 30.25 -16.94
C SER A 69 -0.79 28.98 -16.14
N ILE A 70 -1.50 27.89 -16.45
CA ILE A 70 -1.26 26.59 -15.84
C ILE A 70 -0.18 25.88 -16.66
N ILE A 71 1.06 25.87 -16.15
CA ILE A 71 2.16 25.12 -16.76
C ILE A 71 2.18 23.72 -16.13
N SER A 72 1.81 22.71 -16.89
CA SER A 72 1.92 21.31 -16.47
C SER A 72 3.36 20.83 -16.68
N ARG A 73 4.10 20.64 -15.61
CA ARG A 73 5.43 20.01 -15.64
C ARG A 73 5.30 18.54 -15.26
N TYR A 74 6.05 17.70 -15.96
CA TYR A 74 6.19 16.29 -15.60
C TYR A 74 7.54 16.07 -14.96
N VAL A 75 7.56 15.30 -13.85
CA VAL A 75 8.79 14.85 -13.19
C VAL A 75 8.80 13.34 -13.18
N TYR A 76 9.98 12.78 -13.36
CA TYR A 76 10.20 11.35 -13.22
C TYR A 76 10.81 11.09 -11.85
N ARG A 77 10.21 10.18 -11.08
CA ARG A 77 10.69 9.79 -9.76
C ARG A 77 10.78 8.28 -9.63
N PHE A 78 11.84 7.81 -8.99
CA PHE A 78 11.94 6.42 -8.59
C PHE A 78 11.06 6.16 -7.37
N LYS A 79 10.10 5.28 -7.53
CA LYS A 79 9.13 4.87 -6.50
C LYS A 79 9.26 3.39 -6.19
N PRO A 80 8.89 2.92 -4.98
CA PRO A 80 8.95 1.51 -4.64
C PRO A 80 8.02 0.66 -5.51
N SER A 81 8.46 -0.54 -5.85
CA SER A 81 7.66 -1.59 -6.46
C SER A 81 7.57 -2.77 -5.51
N TYR A 82 6.49 -3.54 -5.60
CA TYR A 82 6.24 -4.71 -4.75
C TYR A 82 5.75 -5.87 -5.59
N LYS A 83 6.20 -7.08 -5.24
CA LYS A 83 5.76 -8.31 -5.89
C LYS A 83 5.32 -9.36 -4.88
N ILE A 84 4.59 -10.33 -5.36
CA ILE A 84 4.13 -11.47 -4.58
C ILE A 84 5.22 -12.52 -4.54
N LYS A 85 5.73 -12.80 -3.35
CA LYS A 85 6.77 -13.81 -3.11
C LYS A 85 6.18 -15.19 -2.89
N HIS A 86 5.04 -15.24 -2.20
CA HIS A 86 4.38 -16.52 -1.87
C HIS A 86 2.87 -16.31 -1.80
N VAL A 87 2.14 -17.32 -2.26
CA VAL A 87 0.67 -17.39 -2.17
C VAL A 87 0.32 -18.66 -1.40
N LEU A 88 -0.33 -18.50 -0.27
CA LEU A 88 -0.75 -19.62 0.58
C LEU A 88 -1.88 -20.39 -0.10
N GLU A 89 -1.72 -21.72 -0.23
CA GLU A 89 -2.72 -22.59 -0.82
C GLU A 89 -4.10 -22.45 -0.15
N ASN A 90 -5.15 -22.57 -0.94
CA ASN A 90 -6.53 -22.41 -0.49
C ASN A 90 -6.81 -21.07 0.23
N SER A 91 -5.96 -20.05 0.01
CA SER A 91 -6.20 -18.70 0.52
C SER A 91 -7.19 -17.94 -0.37
N PRO A 92 -7.81 -16.87 0.14
CA PRO A 92 -8.68 -16.02 -0.67
C PRO A 92 -7.99 -15.48 -1.93
N ALA A 93 -6.71 -15.14 -1.83
CA ALA A 93 -5.92 -14.66 -2.97
C ALA A 93 -5.60 -15.78 -3.97
N ALA A 94 -5.27 -16.98 -3.50
CA ALA A 94 -5.04 -18.14 -4.37
C ALA A 94 -6.31 -18.51 -5.16
N LEU A 95 -7.46 -18.55 -4.47
CA LEU A 95 -8.76 -18.82 -5.09
C LEU A 95 -9.18 -17.75 -6.10
N ALA A 96 -8.70 -16.51 -5.95
CA ALA A 96 -8.90 -15.45 -6.92
C ALA A 96 -7.98 -15.56 -8.15
N GLY A 97 -6.97 -16.43 -8.14
CA GLY A 97 -6.06 -16.66 -9.26
C GLY A 97 -4.77 -15.82 -9.22
N ILE A 98 -4.46 -15.19 -8.08
CA ILE A 98 -3.19 -14.48 -7.87
C ILE A 98 -2.05 -15.51 -7.79
N GLN A 99 -0.91 -15.20 -8.40
CA GLN A 99 0.25 -16.10 -8.50
C GLN A 99 1.52 -15.47 -7.92
N VAL A 100 2.50 -16.31 -7.70
CA VAL A 100 3.86 -15.89 -7.34
C VAL A 100 4.46 -15.09 -8.50
N ASP A 101 5.30 -14.11 -8.17
CA ASP A 101 5.94 -13.14 -9.06
C ASP A 101 5.00 -12.12 -9.74
N ASP A 102 3.69 -12.14 -9.48
CA ASP A 102 2.81 -11.02 -9.85
C ASP A 102 3.33 -9.71 -9.25
N VAL A 103 3.52 -8.68 -10.07
CA VAL A 103 3.90 -7.33 -9.62
C VAL A 103 2.64 -6.54 -9.29
N ILE A 104 2.53 -6.03 -8.07
CA ILE A 104 1.35 -5.30 -7.63
C ILE A 104 1.39 -3.88 -8.16
N LEU A 105 0.38 -3.46 -8.94
CA LEU A 105 0.25 -2.11 -9.47
C LEU A 105 -0.64 -1.23 -8.60
N SER A 106 -1.78 -1.76 -8.16
CA SER A 106 -2.69 -1.02 -7.29
C SER A 106 -3.46 -1.94 -6.34
N ILE A 107 -3.90 -1.38 -5.20
CA ILE A 107 -4.78 -2.02 -4.23
C ILE A 107 -5.89 -1.06 -3.81
N ASN A 108 -7.16 -1.49 -3.96
CA ASN A 108 -8.35 -0.68 -3.68
C ASN A 108 -8.31 0.70 -4.35
N GLY A 109 -7.78 0.78 -5.59
CA GLY A 109 -7.66 2.00 -6.38
C GLY A 109 -6.44 2.88 -6.03
N ILE A 110 -5.68 2.53 -5.00
CA ILE A 110 -4.45 3.24 -4.62
C ILE A 110 -3.26 2.60 -5.33
N LYS A 111 -2.44 3.38 -6.02
CA LYS A 111 -1.21 2.90 -6.66
C LYS A 111 -0.21 2.48 -5.58
N VAL A 112 0.36 1.28 -5.70
CA VAL A 112 1.22 0.72 -4.63
C VAL A 112 2.53 1.46 -4.46
N HIS A 113 3.02 2.15 -5.48
CA HIS A 113 4.21 2.97 -5.38
C HIS A 113 4.03 4.24 -4.51
N GLU A 114 2.80 4.54 -4.09
CA GLU A 114 2.45 5.60 -3.13
C GLU A 114 2.39 5.08 -1.68
N LEU A 115 2.48 3.76 -1.50
CA LEU A 115 2.38 3.10 -0.20
C LEU A 115 3.75 2.58 0.26
N THR A 116 3.97 2.60 1.55
CA THR A 116 5.03 1.80 2.17
C THR A 116 4.61 0.34 2.24
N LEU A 117 5.58 -0.59 2.34
CA LEU A 117 5.29 -2.02 2.50
C LEU A 117 4.39 -2.28 3.73
N LYS A 118 4.60 -1.54 4.83
CA LYS A 118 3.78 -1.65 6.04
C LYS A 118 2.33 -1.28 5.79
N GLU A 119 2.07 -0.19 5.07
CA GLU A 119 0.71 0.25 4.72
C GLU A 119 0.04 -0.74 3.77
N LEU A 120 0.79 -1.25 2.79
CA LEU A 120 0.29 -2.28 1.87
C LEU A 120 -0.11 -3.55 2.63
N LEU A 121 0.75 -4.08 3.51
CA LEU A 121 0.46 -5.25 4.35
C LEU A 121 -0.69 -4.97 5.32
N GLY A 122 -0.80 -3.77 5.84
CA GLY A 122 -1.92 -3.33 6.68
C GLY A 122 -3.28 -3.47 5.99
N LYS A 123 -3.36 -3.34 4.64
CA LYS A 123 -4.62 -3.56 3.90
C LYS A 123 -5.14 -4.99 4.03
N PHE A 124 -4.26 -5.97 4.21
CA PHE A 124 -4.60 -7.39 4.38
C PHE A 124 -4.95 -7.78 5.83
N GLN A 125 -4.74 -6.87 6.77
CA GLN A 125 -5.02 -7.07 8.19
C GLN A 125 -6.32 -6.41 8.64
N THR A 126 -6.92 -5.56 7.81
CA THR A 126 -8.07 -4.71 8.15
C THR A 126 -9.42 -5.39 7.93
N GLY A 127 -9.84 -6.21 8.86
CA GLY A 127 -11.23 -6.64 8.98
C GLY A 127 -11.60 -7.89 8.19
N HIS A 128 -12.26 -8.82 8.87
CA HIS A 128 -12.86 -10.00 8.25
C HIS A 128 -13.93 -9.60 7.21
N ASN A 129 -14.00 -10.35 6.12
CA ASN A 129 -14.96 -10.17 5.01
C ASN A 129 -14.79 -8.87 4.19
N LYS A 130 -13.73 -8.10 4.43
CA LYS A 130 -13.44 -6.91 3.64
C LYS A 130 -13.03 -7.29 2.21
N ARG A 131 -13.65 -6.64 1.21
CA ARG A 131 -13.30 -6.82 -0.19
C ARG A 131 -11.96 -6.11 -0.49
N ILE A 132 -11.08 -6.82 -1.16
CA ILE A 132 -9.84 -6.31 -1.73
C ILE A 132 -9.95 -6.39 -3.25
N THR A 133 -9.67 -5.28 -3.91
CA THR A 133 -9.48 -5.22 -5.36
C THR A 133 -8.02 -4.94 -5.62
N MET A 134 -7.36 -5.80 -6.36
CA MET A 134 -5.94 -5.71 -6.68
C MET A 134 -5.74 -5.73 -8.19
N VAL A 135 -4.89 -4.86 -8.71
CA VAL A 135 -4.39 -4.93 -10.09
C VAL A 135 -2.93 -5.33 -10.00
N VAL A 136 -2.57 -6.35 -10.75
CA VAL A 136 -1.19 -6.84 -10.87
C VAL A 136 -0.77 -6.88 -12.32
N GLU A 137 0.52 -6.79 -12.56
CA GLU A 137 1.15 -7.07 -13.84
C GLU A 137 1.69 -8.50 -13.83
N ARG A 138 1.32 -9.29 -14.83
CA ARG A 138 1.81 -10.65 -15.06
C ARG A 138 2.22 -10.80 -16.52
N ALA A 139 3.48 -11.09 -16.78
CA ALA A 139 4.03 -11.24 -18.12
C ALA A 139 3.78 -10.03 -19.06
N GLY A 140 3.66 -8.83 -18.50
CA GLY A 140 3.40 -7.59 -19.24
C GLY A 140 1.92 -7.21 -19.38
N ASP A 141 1.00 -8.04 -18.89
CA ASP A 141 -0.44 -7.78 -18.93
C ASP A 141 -0.99 -7.36 -17.56
N ASP A 142 -1.83 -6.34 -17.54
CA ASP A 142 -2.53 -5.87 -16.35
C ASP A 142 -3.75 -6.74 -16.07
N MET A 143 -3.76 -7.41 -14.92
CA MET A 143 -4.84 -8.28 -14.48
C MET A 143 -5.50 -7.75 -13.22
N LYS A 144 -6.83 -7.76 -13.16
CA LYS A 144 -7.61 -7.32 -12.01
C LYS A 144 -8.22 -8.49 -11.28
N PHE A 145 -7.91 -8.60 -9.99
CA PHE A 145 -8.43 -9.63 -9.08
C PHE A 145 -9.26 -9.02 -7.96
N GLN A 146 -10.27 -9.76 -7.52
CA GLN A 146 -11.10 -9.38 -6.37
C GLN A 146 -11.28 -10.58 -5.45
N PHE A 147 -11.06 -10.37 -4.16
CA PHE A 147 -11.27 -11.40 -3.13
C PHE A 147 -11.70 -10.77 -1.80
N ARG A 148 -12.18 -11.59 -0.88
CA ARG A 148 -12.55 -11.15 0.46
C ARG A 148 -11.57 -11.70 1.49
N LEU A 149 -11.19 -10.88 2.46
CA LEU A 149 -10.32 -11.30 3.55
C LEU A 149 -11.05 -12.30 4.45
N VAL A 150 -10.44 -13.45 4.72
CA VAL A 150 -11.02 -14.51 5.54
C VAL A 150 -10.11 -14.79 6.73
N LYS A 151 -10.70 -14.77 7.94
CA LYS A 151 -10.00 -15.24 9.13
C LYS A 151 -9.74 -16.73 8.99
N ARG A 152 -8.48 -17.12 9.09
CA ARG A 152 -8.02 -18.50 9.18
C ARG A 152 -7.58 -18.73 10.62
N ILE A 153 -8.40 -19.38 11.39
CA ILE A 153 -8.09 -19.86 12.75
C ILE A 153 -8.51 -21.30 12.80
#